data_7594f2517f1e4a2ed850fc00dcf60524
#
_entry.id   7594f2517f1e4a2ed850fc00dcf60524
#
_cell.length_a   1.000
_cell.length_b   1.000
_cell.length_c   1.000
_cell.angle_alpha   90.00
_cell.angle_beta   90.00
_cell.angle_gamma   90.00
#
_symmetry.space_group_name_H-M   'P 1'
#
loop_
_entity.id
_entity.type
_entity.pdbx_description
1 polymer ?
#
loop_
_entity_poly.entity_id
_entity_poly.type
_entity_poly.pdbx_seq_one_letter_code
_entity_poly.pdbx_strand_id
1 'polypeptide(L)'
;MEFIYPTPGIKIFIPRDQEGLLTRVIPEVAHRNPSKKIFWHLDDTYIATTRFIHQIDIVAEPGNHLLTVVDEDGNSIRCVFTIIGKSD
;
A
#
# COMPACT_ATOMS: atom_id res chain seq x y z
N MET A 1 11.39 7.21 -7.66
CA MET A 1 10.47 6.69 -6.62
C MET A 1 10.05 5.29 -7.04
N GLU A 2 10.10 4.35 -6.12
CA GLU A 2 9.65 2.99 -6.42
C GLU A 2 9.16 2.32 -5.15
N PHE A 3 8.27 1.34 -5.32
CA PHE A 3 7.79 0.55 -4.20
C PHE A 3 8.85 -0.45 -3.74
N ILE A 4 9.12 -0.42 -2.44
CA ILE A 4 9.88 -1.49 -1.81
C ILE A 4 8.93 -2.62 -1.47
N TYR A 5 7.73 -2.28 -0.99
CA TYR A 5 6.67 -3.22 -0.70
C TYR A 5 5.31 -2.50 -0.86
N PRO A 6 4.27 -3.11 -1.38
CA PRO A 6 4.24 -4.47 -1.94
C PRO A 6 4.90 -4.55 -3.32
N THR A 7 5.27 -5.74 -3.73
CA THR A 7 5.70 -5.98 -5.10
C THR A 7 4.47 -6.06 -5.99
N PRO A 8 4.55 -5.57 -7.25
CA PRO A 8 3.39 -5.59 -8.14
C PRO A 8 2.80 -6.98 -8.30
N GLY A 9 1.50 -7.08 -8.15
CA GLY A 9 0.77 -8.32 -8.32
C GLY A 9 0.87 -9.31 -7.16
N ILE A 10 1.47 -8.90 -6.05
CA ILE A 10 1.61 -9.81 -4.90
C ILE A 10 0.23 -10.21 -4.36
N LYS A 11 0.13 -11.45 -3.88
CA LYS A 11 -1.05 -11.95 -3.20
C LYS A 11 -0.71 -12.14 -1.73
N ILE A 12 -1.53 -11.56 -0.87
CA ILE A 12 -1.34 -11.61 0.57
C ILE A 12 -2.45 -12.45 1.16
N PHE A 13 -2.09 -13.51 1.89
CA PHE A 13 -3.06 -14.45 2.43
C PHE A 13 -3.34 -14.13 3.89
N ILE A 14 -4.62 -14.13 4.25
CA ILE A 14 -5.05 -13.97 5.63
C ILE A 14 -4.97 -15.34 6.31
N PRO A 15 -4.26 -15.45 7.45
CA PRO A 15 -4.23 -16.70 8.19
C PRO A 15 -5.62 -17.16 8.62
N ARG A 16 -5.81 -18.47 8.69
CA ARG A 16 -7.10 -19.07 9.00
C ARG A 16 -7.67 -18.61 10.34
N ASP A 17 -6.84 -18.49 11.33
CA ASP A 17 -7.26 -18.13 12.68
C ASP A 17 -7.55 -16.63 12.84
N GLN A 18 -7.35 -15.86 11.79
CA GLN A 18 -7.69 -14.44 11.76
C GLN A 18 -8.87 -14.16 10.85
N GLU A 19 -9.70 -15.15 10.66
CA GLU A 19 -10.88 -15.04 9.84
C GLU A 19 -11.78 -13.90 10.31
N GLY A 20 -12.25 -13.12 9.38
CA GLY A 20 -13.12 -11.98 9.67
C GLY A 20 -12.38 -10.72 10.04
N LEU A 21 -11.08 -10.76 10.19
CA LEU A 21 -10.28 -9.59 10.50
C LEU A 21 -9.75 -8.94 9.22
N LEU A 22 -9.53 -7.65 9.29
CA LEU A 22 -8.90 -6.93 8.18
C LEU A 22 -7.40 -7.18 8.19
N THR A 23 -6.83 -7.30 7.01
CA THR A 23 -5.40 -7.53 6.86
C THR A 23 -4.65 -6.22 6.95
N ARG A 24 -3.62 -6.22 7.77
CA ARG A 24 -2.72 -5.10 7.93
C ARG A 24 -1.59 -5.20 6.91
N VAL A 25 -1.36 -4.13 6.19
CA VAL A 25 -0.31 -4.05 5.17
C VAL A 25 0.54 -2.83 5.46
N ILE A 26 1.85 -2.97 5.35
CA ILE A 26 2.78 -1.88 5.64
C ILE A 26 3.58 -1.56 4.38
N PRO A 27 3.01 -0.79 3.45
CA PRO A 27 3.72 -0.44 2.23
C PRO A 27 4.85 0.54 2.51
N GLU A 28 5.86 0.45 1.67
CA GLU A 28 7.04 1.28 1.77
C GLU A 28 7.52 1.69 0.38
N VAL A 29 7.96 2.93 0.26
CA VAL A 29 8.44 3.52 -0.99
C VAL A 29 9.83 4.09 -0.79
N ALA A 30 10.71 3.87 -1.76
CA ALA A 30 12.00 4.53 -1.83
C ALA A 30 11.87 5.77 -2.71
N HIS A 31 12.36 6.90 -2.23
CA HIS A 31 12.37 8.14 -2.99
C HIS A 31 13.80 8.68 -3.03
N ARG A 32 14.22 9.14 -4.21
CA ARG A 32 15.56 9.70 -4.39
C ARG A 32 15.81 10.87 -3.45
N ASN A 33 14.79 11.66 -3.17
CA ASN A 33 14.85 12.76 -2.22
C ASN A 33 13.82 12.54 -1.12
N PRO A 34 14.20 11.88 -0.01
CA PRO A 34 13.23 11.53 1.02
C PRO A 34 12.53 12.72 1.68
N SER A 35 13.10 13.93 1.57
CA SER A 35 12.46 15.12 2.15
C SER A 35 11.22 15.56 1.38
N LYS A 36 11.00 15.02 0.17
CA LYS A 36 9.79 15.30 -0.60
C LYS A 36 8.60 14.61 0.04
N LYS A 37 7.48 15.31 0.09
CA LYS A 37 6.24 14.71 0.59
C LYS A 37 5.69 13.71 -0.40
N ILE A 38 5.14 12.63 0.12
CA ILE A 38 4.48 11.61 -0.65
C ILE A 38 3.04 11.48 -0.16
N PHE A 39 2.11 11.49 -1.12
CA PHE A 39 0.68 11.38 -0.86
C PHE A 39 0.23 9.99 -1.26
N TRP A 40 -0.38 9.27 -0.32
CA TRP A 40 -0.76 7.87 -0.49
C TRP A 40 -2.26 7.76 -0.73
N HIS A 41 -2.63 6.96 -1.73
CA HIS A 41 -4.03 6.70 -2.07
C HIS A 41 -4.24 5.20 -2.16
N LEU A 42 -5.31 4.72 -1.54
CA LEU A 42 -5.73 3.32 -1.65
C LEU A 42 -7.09 3.30 -2.34
N ASP A 43 -7.17 2.62 -3.48
CA ASP A 43 -8.40 2.52 -4.27
C ASP A 43 -9.02 3.90 -4.52
N ASP A 44 -8.19 4.85 -4.95
CA ASP A 44 -8.56 6.23 -5.26
C ASP A 44 -8.96 7.07 -4.05
N THR A 45 -8.76 6.57 -2.84
CA THR A 45 -9.04 7.34 -1.62
C THR A 45 -7.73 7.78 -1.00
N TYR A 46 -7.58 9.06 -0.75
CA TYR A 46 -6.42 9.58 -0.03
C TYR A 46 -6.40 9.03 1.39
N ILE A 47 -5.25 8.52 1.83
CA ILE A 47 -5.15 7.91 3.15
C ILE A 47 -4.05 8.52 4.03
N ALA A 48 -2.97 9.03 3.45
CA ALA A 48 -1.87 9.53 4.28
C ALA A 48 -0.90 10.38 3.47
N THR A 49 -0.13 11.20 4.18
CA THR A 49 1.02 11.91 3.64
C THR A 49 2.23 11.57 4.50
N THR A 50 3.34 11.26 3.85
CA THR A 50 4.59 10.97 4.56
C THR A 50 5.71 11.87 4.08
N ARG A 51 6.73 12.04 4.93
CA ARG A 51 7.93 12.79 4.64
C ARG A 51 9.09 12.15 5.39
N PHE A 52 10.23 12.01 4.73
CA PHE A 52 11.45 11.36 5.21
C PHE A 52 11.28 9.84 5.31
N ILE A 53 10.42 9.34 6.16
CA ILE A 53 10.13 7.92 6.26
C ILE A 53 8.85 7.64 5.48
N HIS A 54 8.99 6.96 4.35
CA HIS A 54 7.87 6.71 3.43
C HIS A 54 7.35 5.29 3.61
N GLN A 55 6.71 5.10 4.75
CA GLN A 55 6.13 3.83 5.15
C GLN A 55 4.85 4.14 5.92
N ILE A 56 3.80 3.43 5.61
CA ILE A 56 2.52 3.60 6.30
C ILE A 56 1.94 2.25 6.66
N ASP A 57 0.93 2.28 7.51
CA ASP A 57 0.23 1.11 7.97
C ASP A 57 -1.20 1.23 7.49
N ILE A 58 -1.63 0.33 6.64
CA ILE A 58 -3.00 0.35 6.12
C ILE A 58 -3.72 -0.94 6.47
N VAL A 59 -5.03 -0.83 6.58
CA VAL A 59 -5.91 -1.97 6.82
C VAL A 59 -6.78 -2.13 5.58
N ALA A 60 -6.78 -3.32 5.02
CA ALA A 60 -7.50 -3.57 3.77
C ALA A 60 -8.30 -4.85 3.85
N GLU A 61 -9.44 -4.85 3.16
CA GLU A 61 -10.31 -6.00 3.09
C GLU A 61 -9.83 -6.97 2.01
N PRO A 62 -10.27 -8.23 2.03
CA PRO A 62 -9.98 -9.15 0.94
C PRO A 62 -10.43 -8.59 -0.40
N GLY A 63 -9.67 -8.86 -1.43
CA GLY A 63 -9.94 -8.41 -2.78
C GLY A 63 -8.74 -7.73 -3.42
N ASN A 64 -8.97 -7.18 -4.60
CA ASN A 64 -7.95 -6.46 -5.36
C ASN A 64 -7.89 -5.02 -4.90
N HIS A 65 -6.67 -4.51 -4.77
CA HIS A 65 -6.45 -3.13 -4.36
C HIS A 65 -5.42 -2.46 -5.24
N LEU A 66 -5.59 -1.16 -5.42
CA LEU A 66 -4.64 -0.32 -6.14
C LEU A 66 -4.05 0.69 -5.16
N LEU A 67 -2.74 0.65 -5.00
CA LEU A 67 -2.04 1.62 -4.19
C LEU A 67 -1.36 2.62 -5.13
N THR A 68 -1.70 3.90 -4.98
CA THR A 68 -1.14 4.98 -5.79
C THR A 68 -0.40 5.93 -4.88
N VAL A 69 0.79 6.30 -5.29
CA VAL A 69 1.64 7.21 -4.52
C VAL A 69 2.06 8.34 -5.45
N VAL A 70 1.88 9.57 -4.98
CA VAL A 70 2.23 10.77 -5.76
C VAL A 70 3.17 11.62 -4.90
N ASP A 71 4.28 12.08 -5.47
CA ASP A 71 5.14 13.00 -4.73
C ASP A 71 4.71 14.45 -4.98
N GLU A 72 5.32 15.38 -4.25
CA GLU A 72 4.93 16.78 -4.34
C GLU A 72 5.29 17.44 -5.69
N ASP A 73 6.09 16.76 -6.50
CA ASP A 73 6.44 17.23 -7.84
C ASP A 73 5.51 16.67 -8.91
N GLY A 74 4.52 15.87 -8.50
CA GLY A 74 3.54 15.30 -9.43
C GLY A 74 3.92 13.95 -10.02
N ASN A 75 5.05 13.38 -9.64
CA ASN A 75 5.42 12.05 -10.09
C ASN A 75 4.58 11.01 -9.35
N SER A 76 4.12 9.99 -10.06
CA SER A 76 3.28 8.96 -9.44
C SER A 76 3.72 7.56 -9.83
N ILE A 77 3.49 6.62 -8.92
CA ILE A 77 3.65 5.20 -9.16
C ILE A 77 2.45 4.46 -8.60
N ARG A 78 2.17 3.30 -9.17
CA ARG A 78 1.03 2.48 -8.79
C ARG A 78 1.45 1.05 -8.56
N CYS A 79 0.74 0.38 -7.68
CA CYS A 79 0.98 -1.02 -7.40
C CYS A 79 -0.34 -1.71 -7.13
N VAL A 80 -0.62 -2.78 -7.88
CA VAL A 80 -1.78 -3.63 -7.64
C VAL A 80 -1.37 -4.76 -6.72
N PHE A 81 -2.16 -5.01 -5.70
CA PHE A 81 -1.97 -6.17 -4.85
C PHE A 81 -3.34 -6.77 -4.50
N THR A 82 -3.34 -8.03 -4.10
CA THR A 82 -4.56 -8.75 -3.80
C THR A 82 -4.48 -9.35 -2.42
N ILE A 83 -5.52 -9.15 -1.63
CA ILE A 83 -5.64 -9.80 -0.34
C ILE A 83 -6.59 -10.96 -0.50
N ILE A 84 -6.09 -12.16 -0.22
CA ILE A 84 -6.85 -13.40 -0.37
C ILE A 84 -7.44 -13.71 0.99
N GLY A 85 -8.76 -13.59 1.07
CA GLY A 85 -9.47 -14.01 2.25
C GLY A 85 -9.53 -15.50 2.32
N LYS A 86 -9.64 -16.03 3.53
CA LYS A 86 -9.84 -17.45 3.71
C LYS A 86 -11.15 -17.86 3.09
N SER A 87 -11.16 -18.96 2.36
CA SER A 87 -12.38 -19.54 1.88
C SER A 87 -12.62 -20.87 2.57
N ASP A 88 -13.85 -21.19 2.74
CA ASP A 88 -14.25 -22.43 3.42
C ASP A 88 -14.34 -23.61 2.48
#